data_243805fb86ce2aa5223fd870c69ed73d
#
_entry.id   243805fb86ce2aa5223fd870c69ed73d
#
_cell.length_a   1.000
_cell.length_b   1.000
_cell.length_c   1.000
_cell.angle_alpha   90.00
_cell.angle_beta   90.00
_cell.angle_gamma   90.00
#
_symmetry.space_group_name_H-M   'P 1'
#
loop_
_entity.id
_entity.type
_entity.pdbx_description
1 polymer ?
#
loop_
_entity_poly.entity_id
_entity_poly.type
_entity_poly.pdbx_seq_one_letter_code
_entity_poly.pdbx_strand_id
1 'polypeptide(L)'
;MKKIYLIAVFFIGIVSVQAQKEELKWHTDVKEAMAIGTKENKPLMLFFTGSDWCGWCIRLQKEVFVTPEFTKWAKEKVILVELDFPRSVPQSEELRMQNKGLEQAFQVPGYPTVWFATAQFKDGKPAFGGLGKTGYVPGGSVAWLEVANGILSQK
;
A
#
# COMPACT_ATOMS: atom_id res chain seq x y z
N MET A 1 -44.79 28.85 51.96
CA MET A 1 -44.18 29.14 50.64
C MET A 1 -43.01 28.21 50.48
N LYS A 2 -43.16 27.11 49.71
CA LYS A 2 -42.11 26.10 49.48
C LYS A 2 -41.36 26.46 48.19
N LYS A 3 -40.07 26.80 48.30
CA LYS A 3 -39.20 27.07 47.16
C LYS A 3 -38.73 25.74 46.59
N ILE A 4 -39.18 25.42 45.37
CA ILE A 4 -38.70 24.25 44.60
C ILE A 4 -37.45 24.68 43.84
N TYR A 5 -36.29 24.10 44.20
CA TYR A 5 -35.06 24.27 43.43
C TYR A 5 -35.01 23.21 42.33
N LEU A 6 -35.12 23.64 41.08
CA LEU A 6 -34.91 22.82 39.90
C LEU A 6 -33.38 22.65 39.68
N ILE A 7 -32.87 21.45 39.96
CA ILE A 7 -31.50 21.07 39.65
C ILE A 7 -31.47 20.60 38.18
N ALA A 8 -30.96 21.45 37.31
CA ALA A 8 -30.66 21.05 35.92
C ALA A 8 -29.41 20.18 35.88
N VAL A 9 -29.60 18.88 35.69
CA VAL A 9 -28.47 17.94 35.47
C VAL A 9 -28.03 18.06 34.03
N PHE A 10 -26.87 18.66 33.83
CA PHE A 10 -26.21 18.79 32.52
C PHE A 10 -25.50 17.47 32.21
N PHE A 11 -26.11 16.62 31.35
CA PHE A 11 -25.47 15.42 30.83
C PHE A 11 -24.43 15.84 29.80
N ILE A 12 -23.14 15.89 30.19
CA ILE A 12 -22.02 16.01 29.26
C ILE A 12 -21.82 14.63 28.66
N GLY A 13 -22.34 14.42 27.45
CA GLY A 13 -22.07 13.25 26.65
C GLY A 13 -20.61 13.24 26.23
N ILE A 14 -19.82 12.33 26.77
CA ILE A 14 -18.46 12.05 26.33
C ILE A 14 -18.58 11.33 24.98
N VAL A 15 -18.41 12.07 23.88
CA VAL A 15 -18.26 11.48 22.55
C VAL A 15 -16.87 10.86 22.50
N SER A 16 -16.77 9.56 22.73
CA SER A 16 -15.55 8.79 22.49
C SER A 16 -15.31 8.76 20.98
N VAL A 17 -14.41 9.63 20.51
CA VAL A 17 -13.87 9.53 19.15
C VAL A 17 -12.99 8.28 19.11
N GLN A 18 -13.58 7.15 18.72
CA GLN A 18 -12.79 5.99 18.34
C GLN A 18 -12.08 6.35 17.05
N ALA A 19 -10.77 6.54 17.14
CA ALA A 19 -9.91 6.60 15.96
C ALA A 19 -10.01 5.24 15.25
N GLN A 20 -10.83 5.15 14.21
CA GLN A 20 -10.86 4.00 13.33
C GLN A 20 -9.45 3.87 12.75
N LYS A 21 -8.77 2.75 13.05
CA LYS A 21 -7.52 2.40 12.41
C LYS A 21 -7.82 2.25 10.92
N GLU A 22 -7.47 3.28 10.16
CA GLU A 22 -7.72 3.30 8.73
C GLU A 22 -6.84 2.23 8.06
N GLU A 23 -7.45 1.14 7.66
CA GLU A 23 -6.79 0.03 6.99
C GLU A 23 -6.44 0.41 5.54
N LEU A 24 -5.21 0.10 5.11
CA LEU A 24 -4.79 0.28 3.72
C LEU A 24 -5.33 -0.86 2.86
N LYS A 25 -5.87 -0.52 1.70
CA LYS A 25 -6.26 -1.53 0.72
C LYS A 25 -5.06 -1.90 -0.15
N TRP A 26 -4.60 -3.14 -0.01
CA TRP A 26 -3.66 -3.76 -0.92
C TRP A 26 -4.43 -4.55 -1.98
N HIS A 27 -4.20 -4.21 -3.24
CA HIS A 27 -4.80 -4.92 -4.38
C HIS A 27 -3.92 -6.08 -4.78
N THR A 28 -4.54 -7.18 -5.19
CA THR A 28 -3.84 -8.33 -5.78
C THR A 28 -4.09 -8.45 -7.28
N ASP A 29 -5.20 -7.90 -7.78
CA ASP A 29 -5.47 -7.76 -9.21
C ASP A 29 -4.87 -6.45 -9.74
N VAL A 30 -3.87 -6.59 -10.62
CA VAL A 30 -3.17 -5.43 -11.19
C VAL A 30 -4.07 -4.63 -12.13
N LYS A 31 -5.02 -5.25 -12.81
CA LYS A 31 -5.94 -4.54 -13.72
C LYS A 31 -6.91 -3.65 -12.94
N GLU A 32 -7.44 -4.15 -11.80
CA GLU A 32 -8.24 -3.35 -10.88
C GLU A 32 -7.44 -2.15 -10.38
N ALA A 33 -6.22 -2.39 -9.89
CA ALA A 33 -5.34 -1.34 -9.39
C ALA A 33 -4.99 -0.29 -10.45
N MET A 34 -4.76 -0.71 -11.70
CA MET A 34 -4.51 0.18 -12.83
C MET A 34 -5.70 1.08 -13.13
N ALA A 35 -6.92 0.53 -13.13
CA ALA A 35 -8.14 1.32 -13.36
C ALA A 35 -8.31 2.41 -12.29
N ILE A 36 -8.04 2.07 -11.02
CA ILE A 36 -8.08 3.01 -9.91
C ILE A 36 -6.96 4.07 -10.06
N GLY A 37 -5.73 3.63 -10.31
CA GLY A 37 -4.58 4.52 -10.49
C GLY A 37 -4.78 5.54 -11.62
N THR A 38 -5.34 5.09 -12.75
CA THR A 38 -5.69 5.97 -13.87
C THR A 38 -6.78 6.99 -13.49
N LYS A 39 -7.81 6.54 -12.78
CA LYS A 39 -8.92 7.39 -12.32
C LYS A 39 -8.45 8.45 -11.31
N GLU A 40 -7.58 8.05 -10.38
CA GLU A 40 -7.08 8.93 -9.32
C GLU A 40 -5.80 9.69 -9.70
N ASN A 41 -5.27 9.45 -10.89
CA ASN A 41 -3.98 9.98 -11.36
C ASN A 41 -2.82 9.68 -10.39
N LYS A 42 -2.83 8.47 -9.83
CA LYS A 42 -1.81 7.98 -8.91
C LYS A 42 -1.00 6.86 -9.55
N PRO A 43 0.33 6.83 -9.35
CA PRO A 43 1.14 5.68 -9.73
C PRO A 43 0.81 4.46 -8.87
N LEU A 44 1.13 3.29 -9.39
CA LEU A 44 1.09 2.04 -8.64
C LEU A 44 2.39 1.88 -7.84
N MET A 45 2.27 1.36 -6.65
CA MET A 45 3.36 0.80 -5.86
C MET A 45 3.24 -0.73 -5.92
N LEU A 46 4.12 -1.38 -6.69
CA LEU A 46 4.13 -2.82 -6.92
C LEU A 46 5.10 -3.48 -5.94
N PHE A 47 4.59 -4.17 -4.94
CA PHE A 47 5.38 -4.87 -3.92
C PHE A 47 5.53 -6.35 -4.28
N PHE A 48 6.69 -6.72 -4.80
CA PHE A 48 7.06 -8.11 -5.06
C PHE A 48 7.61 -8.73 -3.78
N THR A 49 6.93 -9.77 -3.29
CA THR A 49 7.17 -10.33 -1.96
C THR A 49 7.07 -11.86 -1.94
N GLY A 50 7.56 -12.46 -0.90
CA GLY A 50 7.32 -13.85 -0.52
C GLY A 50 6.81 -13.88 0.91
N SER A 51 5.49 -13.77 1.07
CA SER A 51 4.82 -13.48 2.34
C SER A 51 5.12 -14.51 3.46
N ASP A 52 5.32 -15.77 3.10
CA ASP A 52 5.49 -16.89 4.04
C ASP A 52 6.94 -17.37 4.20
N TRP A 53 7.90 -16.82 3.45
CA TRP A 53 9.29 -17.29 3.50
C TRP A 53 10.36 -16.19 3.43
N CYS A 54 10.03 -14.98 2.93
CA CYS A 54 10.99 -13.91 2.72
C CYS A 54 11.17 -13.06 4.00
N GLY A 55 12.18 -13.34 4.80
CA GLY A 55 12.43 -12.63 6.08
C GLY A 55 12.57 -11.10 5.92
N TRP A 56 13.25 -10.63 4.86
CA TRP A 56 13.37 -9.20 4.58
C TRP A 56 12.06 -8.55 4.13
N CYS A 57 11.18 -9.30 3.47
CA CYS A 57 9.84 -8.82 3.12
C CYS A 57 8.97 -8.62 4.37
N ILE A 58 8.99 -9.60 5.27
CA ILE A 58 8.29 -9.54 6.56
C ILE A 58 8.81 -8.35 7.39
N ARG A 59 10.12 -8.15 7.37
CA ARG A 59 10.76 -7.03 8.07
C ARG A 59 10.33 -5.67 7.50
N LEU A 60 10.32 -5.53 6.17
CA LEU A 60 9.85 -4.32 5.49
C LEU A 60 8.39 -3.99 5.85
N GLN A 61 7.52 -5.00 5.85
CA GLN A 61 6.13 -4.81 6.26
C GLN A 61 6.02 -4.33 7.70
N LYS A 62 6.74 -4.95 8.64
CA LYS A 62 6.69 -4.61 10.07
C LYS A 62 7.28 -3.23 10.38
N GLU A 63 8.39 -2.85 9.75
CA GLU A 63 9.11 -1.62 10.06
C GLU A 63 8.58 -0.41 9.27
N VAL A 64 7.90 -0.64 8.15
CA VAL A 64 7.45 0.43 7.25
C VAL A 64 5.94 0.37 6.99
N PHE A 65 5.43 -0.69 6.38
CA PHE A 65 4.09 -0.68 5.78
C PHE A 65 2.94 -0.68 6.78
N VAL A 66 3.16 -1.10 8.03
CA VAL A 66 2.14 -1.05 9.10
C VAL A 66 2.19 0.24 9.92
N THR A 67 3.08 1.17 9.61
CA THR A 67 3.24 2.42 10.35
C THR A 67 2.19 3.47 9.94
N PRO A 68 1.77 4.34 10.88
CA PRO A 68 0.85 5.44 10.57
C PRO A 68 1.38 6.39 9.48
N GLU A 69 2.70 6.64 9.47
CA GLU A 69 3.37 7.50 8.50
C GLU A 69 3.23 6.94 7.09
N PHE A 70 3.50 5.64 6.92
CA PHE A 70 3.30 4.96 5.64
C PHE A 70 1.82 4.94 5.24
N THR A 71 0.92 4.66 6.18
CA THR A 71 -0.53 4.65 5.92
C THR A 71 -1.02 5.98 5.35
N LYS A 72 -0.64 7.08 5.97
CA LYS A 72 -0.99 8.42 5.51
C LYS A 72 -0.41 8.70 4.12
N TRP A 73 0.89 8.46 3.95
CA TRP A 73 1.60 8.69 2.71
C TRP A 73 1.02 7.86 1.55
N ALA A 74 0.78 6.58 1.77
CA ALA A 74 0.30 5.68 0.73
C ALA A 74 -1.07 6.10 0.19
N LYS A 75 -2.00 6.47 1.08
CA LYS A 75 -3.34 6.97 0.69
C LYS A 75 -3.28 8.19 -0.22
N GLU A 76 -2.31 9.06 -0.01
CA GLU A 76 -2.16 10.29 -0.80
C GLU A 76 -1.42 10.06 -2.12
N LYS A 77 -0.43 9.17 -2.15
CA LYS A 77 0.58 9.14 -3.20
C LYS A 77 0.46 8.00 -4.20
N VAL A 78 -0.04 6.83 -3.79
CA VAL A 78 0.05 5.60 -4.60
C VAL A 78 -1.19 4.72 -4.49
N ILE A 79 -1.34 3.80 -5.43
CA ILE A 79 -2.22 2.64 -5.31
C ILE A 79 -1.34 1.43 -4.98
N LEU A 80 -1.66 0.73 -3.90
CA LEU A 80 -0.87 -0.38 -3.40
C LEU A 80 -1.24 -1.69 -4.09
N VAL A 81 -0.24 -2.39 -4.61
CA VAL A 81 -0.41 -3.70 -5.24
C VAL A 81 0.56 -4.69 -4.61
N GLU A 82 0.05 -5.79 -4.07
CA GLU A 82 0.85 -6.89 -3.55
C GLU A 82 0.96 -7.99 -4.61
N LEU A 83 2.18 -8.31 -4.98
CA LEU A 83 2.54 -9.36 -5.93
C LEU A 83 3.29 -10.45 -5.15
N ASP A 84 2.53 -11.34 -4.52
CA ASP A 84 3.05 -12.37 -3.63
C ASP A 84 3.44 -13.64 -4.38
N PHE A 85 4.54 -14.26 -3.93
CA PHE A 85 5.08 -15.52 -4.41
C PHE A 85 5.23 -16.51 -3.24
N PRO A 86 4.11 -16.96 -2.66
CA PRO A 86 4.12 -17.85 -1.51
C PRO A 86 4.63 -19.24 -1.88
N ARG A 87 5.19 -19.96 -0.87
CA ARG A 87 5.63 -21.35 -1.02
C ARG A 87 4.67 -22.34 -0.38
N SER A 88 4.02 -21.94 0.71
CA SER A 88 3.17 -22.81 1.52
C SER A 88 1.68 -22.56 1.33
N VAL A 89 1.31 -21.39 0.82
CA VAL A 89 -0.09 -21.00 0.60
C VAL A 89 -0.45 -21.14 -0.88
N PRO A 90 -1.51 -21.90 -1.22
CA PRO A 90 -1.96 -22.02 -2.61
C PRO A 90 -2.42 -20.66 -3.18
N GLN A 91 -2.08 -20.41 -4.42
CA GLN A 91 -2.60 -19.30 -5.23
C GLN A 91 -3.38 -19.84 -6.43
N SER A 92 -4.36 -19.05 -6.92
CA SER A 92 -4.99 -19.36 -8.19
C SER A 92 -3.97 -19.28 -9.34
N GLU A 93 -4.19 -20.07 -10.37
CA GLU A 93 -3.34 -20.09 -11.56
C GLU A 93 -3.27 -18.71 -12.22
N GLU A 94 -4.40 -18.01 -12.31
CA GLU A 94 -4.48 -16.66 -12.85
C GLU A 94 -3.58 -15.68 -12.12
N LEU A 95 -3.66 -15.66 -10.78
CA LEU A 95 -2.86 -14.76 -9.95
C LEU A 95 -1.36 -15.09 -10.06
N ARG A 96 -1.02 -16.37 -10.07
CA ARG A 96 0.34 -16.85 -10.25
C ARG A 96 0.91 -16.42 -11.61
N MET A 97 0.13 -16.57 -12.68
CA MET A 97 0.54 -16.14 -14.03
C MET A 97 0.70 -14.62 -14.13
N GLN A 98 -0.22 -13.85 -13.56
CA GLN A 98 -0.13 -12.40 -13.49
C GLN A 98 1.18 -11.97 -12.79
N ASN A 99 1.40 -12.48 -11.58
CA ASN A 99 2.55 -12.09 -10.77
C ASN A 99 3.87 -12.46 -11.47
N LYS A 100 3.93 -13.65 -12.07
CA LYS A 100 5.10 -14.10 -12.83
C LYS A 100 5.36 -13.25 -14.07
N GLY A 101 4.33 -12.88 -14.80
CA GLY A 101 4.44 -11.99 -15.95
C GLY A 101 4.97 -10.60 -15.56
N LEU A 102 4.47 -10.04 -14.46
CA LEU A 102 4.96 -8.76 -13.94
C LEU A 102 6.40 -8.85 -13.39
N GLU A 103 6.74 -9.92 -12.68
CA GLU A 103 8.12 -10.16 -12.22
C GLU A 103 9.12 -10.10 -13.37
N GLN A 104 8.79 -10.77 -14.50
CA GLN A 104 9.61 -10.76 -15.70
C GLN A 104 9.64 -9.38 -16.37
N ALA A 105 8.48 -8.73 -16.54
CA ALA A 105 8.38 -7.42 -17.19
C ALA A 105 9.15 -6.32 -16.42
N PHE A 106 9.14 -6.36 -15.10
CA PHE A 106 9.87 -5.43 -14.24
C PHE A 106 11.30 -5.88 -13.90
N GLN A 107 11.76 -7.01 -14.45
CA GLN A 107 13.11 -7.57 -14.22
C GLN A 107 13.47 -7.59 -12.73
N VAL A 108 12.59 -8.19 -11.92
CA VAL A 108 12.75 -8.25 -10.47
C VAL A 108 13.90 -9.17 -10.09
N PRO A 109 14.97 -8.67 -9.43
CA PRO A 109 16.16 -9.46 -9.15
C PRO A 109 16.02 -10.35 -7.91
N GLY A 110 15.01 -10.12 -7.09
CA GLY A 110 14.78 -10.81 -5.81
C GLY A 110 13.79 -10.06 -4.94
N TYR A 111 13.61 -10.52 -3.71
CA TYR A 111 12.60 -9.98 -2.78
C TYR A 111 13.22 -9.49 -1.47
N PRO A 112 12.66 -8.41 -0.86
CA PRO A 112 11.60 -7.58 -1.42
C PRO A 112 12.10 -6.67 -2.54
N THR A 113 11.27 -6.47 -3.55
CA THR A 113 11.42 -5.38 -4.52
C THR A 113 10.14 -4.58 -4.57
N VAL A 114 10.24 -3.27 -4.51
CA VAL A 114 9.12 -2.33 -4.64
C VAL A 114 9.35 -1.46 -5.85
N TRP A 115 8.54 -1.63 -6.89
CA TRP A 115 8.53 -0.77 -8.06
C TRP A 115 7.46 0.31 -7.97
N PHE A 116 7.79 1.50 -8.42
CA PHE A 116 6.82 2.56 -8.69
C PHE A 116 6.66 2.70 -10.18
N ALA A 117 5.41 2.70 -10.65
CA ALA A 117 5.12 2.78 -12.07
C ALA A 117 3.84 3.55 -12.34
N THR A 118 3.84 4.38 -13.38
CA THR A 118 2.59 4.85 -13.98
C THR A 118 1.95 3.68 -14.73
N ALA A 119 0.62 3.65 -14.78
CA ALA A 119 -0.09 2.60 -15.46
C ALA A 119 -1.22 3.18 -16.31
N GLN A 120 -1.39 2.66 -17.50
CA GLN A 120 -2.45 3.02 -18.43
C GLN A 120 -2.86 1.82 -19.28
N PHE A 121 -4.04 1.87 -19.87
CA PHE A 121 -4.42 0.92 -20.89
C PHE A 121 -4.10 1.52 -22.27
N LYS A 122 -3.30 0.80 -23.05
CA LYS A 122 -3.01 1.13 -24.45
C LYS A 122 -3.52 0.01 -25.32
N ASP A 123 -4.45 0.33 -26.22
CA ASP A 123 -5.12 -0.65 -27.09
C ASP A 123 -5.73 -1.84 -26.30
N GLY A 124 -6.33 -1.54 -25.14
CA GLY A 124 -6.93 -2.53 -24.24
C GLY A 124 -5.92 -3.39 -23.46
N LYS A 125 -4.62 -3.16 -23.63
CA LYS A 125 -3.55 -3.89 -22.92
C LYS A 125 -2.92 -3.04 -21.82
N PRO A 126 -2.51 -3.65 -20.70
CA PRO A 126 -1.73 -2.97 -19.68
C PRO A 126 -0.41 -2.43 -20.22
N ALA A 127 -0.12 -1.16 -19.95
CA ALA A 127 1.15 -0.51 -20.26
C ALA A 127 1.66 0.20 -19.01
N PHE A 128 2.94 0.01 -18.69
CA PHE A 128 3.57 0.56 -17.49
C PHE A 128 4.72 1.48 -17.88
N GLY A 129 4.82 2.62 -17.21
CA GLY A 129 6.00 3.48 -17.23
C GLY A 129 6.75 3.37 -15.89
N GLY A 130 7.90 2.71 -15.87
CA GLY A 130 8.69 2.56 -14.65
C GLY A 130 9.23 3.91 -14.17
N LEU A 131 8.97 4.27 -12.91
CA LEU A 131 9.50 5.48 -12.28
C LEU A 131 10.80 5.19 -11.51
N GLY A 132 10.93 3.99 -10.95
CA GLY A 132 12.07 3.54 -10.19
C GLY A 132 11.70 2.44 -9.21
N LYS A 133 12.71 1.87 -8.56
CA LYS A 133 12.53 0.78 -7.60
C LYS A 133 13.37 0.97 -6.36
N THR A 134 12.94 0.35 -5.28
CA THR A 134 13.68 0.20 -4.02
C THR A 134 13.43 -1.19 -3.44
N GLY A 135 13.99 -1.46 -2.28
CA GLY A 135 13.78 -2.68 -1.51
C GLY A 135 13.62 -2.36 -0.03
N TYR A 136 14.24 -3.17 0.83
CA TYR A 136 14.38 -2.82 2.23
C TYR A 136 15.43 -1.71 2.40
N VAL A 137 15.06 -0.67 3.15
CA VAL A 137 15.94 0.45 3.52
C VAL A 137 16.01 0.48 5.05
N PRO A 138 17.20 0.41 5.66
CA PRO A 138 17.36 0.58 7.10
C PRO A 138 16.92 1.98 7.56
N GLY A 139 16.37 2.09 8.78
CA GLY A 139 15.94 3.37 9.36
C GLY A 139 14.43 3.56 9.45
N GLY A 140 13.67 2.50 9.17
CA GLY A 140 12.21 2.50 9.34
C GLY A 140 11.44 3.30 8.30
N SER A 141 10.20 3.68 8.65
CA SER A 141 9.29 4.35 7.72
C SER A 141 9.83 5.68 7.19
N VAL A 142 10.47 6.48 8.01
CA VAL A 142 10.97 7.81 7.61
C VAL A 142 12.02 7.69 6.50
N ALA A 143 13.05 6.88 6.70
CA ALA A 143 14.12 6.67 5.71
C ALA A 143 13.58 6.04 4.43
N TRP A 144 12.67 5.08 4.55
CA TRP A 144 12.07 4.42 3.40
C TRP A 144 11.20 5.38 2.57
N LEU A 145 10.41 6.23 3.24
CA LEU A 145 9.55 7.22 2.58
C LEU A 145 10.36 8.32 1.88
N GLU A 146 11.52 8.68 2.41
CA GLU A 146 12.44 9.62 1.76
C GLU A 146 12.90 9.06 0.39
N VAL A 147 13.32 7.79 0.34
CA VAL A 147 13.68 7.12 -0.91
C VAL A 147 12.50 7.04 -1.86
N ALA A 148 11.32 6.65 -1.38
CA ALA A 148 10.11 6.55 -2.19
C ALA A 148 9.70 7.91 -2.79
N ASN A 149 9.75 8.99 -2.01
CA ASN A 149 9.49 10.34 -2.49
C ASN A 149 10.51 10.79 -3.54
N GLY A 150 11.79 10.47 -3.35
CA GLY A 150 12.84 10.73 -4.33
C GLY A 150 12.55 10.08 -5.68
N ILE A 151 12.05 8.82 -5.69
CA ILE A 151 11.65 8.13 -6.92
C ILE A 151 10.43 8.82 -7.57
N LEU A 152 9.42 9.15 -6.78
CA LEU A 152 8.19 9.76 -7.29
C LEU A 152 8.37 11.20 -7.81
N SER A 153 9.42 11.89 -7.38
CA SER A 153 9.72 13.27 -7.81
C SER A 153 10.48 13.34 -9.14
N GLN A 154 10.94 12.24 -9.69
CA GLN A 154 11.68 12.16 -10.96
C GLN A 154 10.77 12.17 -12.21
N LYS A 155 9.52 12.64 -12.07
CA LYS A 155 8.55 12.76 -13.19
C LYS A 155 8.96 13.78 -14.21
#